data_41ca276cc6c1c871574007af14d73c9d
#
_entry.id   41ca276cc6c1c871574007af14d73c9d
#
_cell.length_a   1.000
_cell.length_b   1.000
_cell.length_c   1.000
_cell.angle_alpha   90.00
_cell.angle_beta   90.00
_cell.angle_gamma   90.00
#
_symmetry.space_group_name_H-M   'P 1'
#
loop_
_entity.id
_entity.type
_entity.pdbx_description
1 polymer ?
#
loop_
_entity_poly.entity_id
_entity_poly.type
_entity_poly.pdbx_seq_one_letter_code
_entity_poly.pdbx_strand_id
1 'polypeptide(L)'
;MPLLPAPVQLTHPEKDALICALTARLALADAHIAAQDARIAALEARLNELTRPPKTPGNSSKPPSQGQKQELPAPATDRPPRKSRPGVGRTLHPNPDRTIDKLLSTCPKCEAVFPDGSQTPQQIYERIELPPIRPDVTQIRLFGGRCACCGERVIAQAPAELEQGSPFGHSIAAMVVYLHYAHAIGMERLALLMNELFALSISEGAICNILARARQPLLDATAAIEKVVLASPVVCSDETSVRVRGKNWWEWVFVTTVAVLHVIKPSRGKAVVTALFGAIRPEVWVSDMLGSQRGHGVRWQVCLAHLLRDARYAIECGDTAFSAPFRWLLLRAIAIGRRRETLKDTSLKQYLYDLDRRLDRIMATVPIGEPGRKLHKRMRANRAHLFVFMSNRAVPCTNNVSERHLRPSVIFRKVTNGFRCEWGAETYAAFRSVVSTAKANRASVLDAVRFVISAKRSGEAPAGAG
;
A
#
# COMPACT_ATOMS: atom_id res chain seq x y z
N MET A 1 -15.40 48.61 68.44
CA MET A 1 -15.33 47.16 68.40
C MET A 1 -16.54 46.61 69.10
N PRO A 2 -17.50 45.92 68.47
CA PRO A 2 -18.58 45.28 69.19
C PRO A 2 -18.04 44.09 70.00
N LEU A 3 -18.30 44.01 71.24
CA LEU A 3 -18.00 42.91 72.13
C LEU A 3 -18.64 41.63 71.62
N LEU A 4 -17.81 40.59 71.44
CA LEU A 4 -18.29 39.24 71.14
C LEU A 4 -19.24 38.78 72.27
N PRO A 5 -20.43 38.24 72.00
CA PRO A 5 -21.30 37.73 73.06
C PRO A 5 -20.60 36.59 73.81
N ALA A 6 -20.86 36.55 75.14
CA ALA A 6 -20.26 35.52 76.02
C ALA A 6 -20.59 34.11 75.50
N PRO A 7 -19.64 33.14 75.63
CA PRO A 7 -19.89 31.80 75.17
C PRO A 7 -21.04 31.16 75.89
N VAL A 8 -22.03 30.73 75.08
CA VAL A 8 -23.21 30.02 75.61
C VAL A 8 -22.74 28.66 76.15
N GLN A 9 -22.90 28.46 77.50
CA GLN A 9 -22.63 27.18 78.15
C GLN A 9 -23.77 26.19 77.82
N LEU A 10 -23.53 25.32 76.79
CA LEU A 10 -24.45 24.25 76.44
C LEU A 10 -24.34 23.11 77.45
N THR A 11 -25.49 22.51 77.86
CA THR A 11 -25.56 21.26 78.63
C THR A 11 -24.96 20.06 77.81
N HIS A 12 -24.59 18.96 78.48
CA HIS A 12 -24.06 17.77 77.78
C HIS A 12 -24.99 17.25 76.68
N PRO A 13 -26.30 17.08 76.85
CA PRO A 13 -27.22 16.67 75.80
C PRO A 13 -27.36 17.65 74.67
N GLU A 14 -27.24 18.97 74.90
CA GLU A 14 -27.28 19.99 73.84
C GLU A 14 -25.97 19.95 72.99
N LYS A 15 -24.83 19.67 73.60
CA LYS A 15 -23.56 19.49 72.91
C LYS A 15 -23.61 18.24 72.01
N ASP A 16 -24.12 17.15 72.50
CA ASP A 16 -24.24 15.89 71.73
C ASP A 16 -25.22 16.09 70.55
N ALA A 17 -26.33 16.76 70.74
CA ALA A 17 -27.25 17.08 69.64
C ALA A 17 -26.61 18.00 68.59
N LEU A 18 -25.84 18.99 69.02
CA LEU A 18 -25.11 19.88 68.11
C LEU A 18 -24.02 19.14 67.34
N ILE A 19 -23.26 18.25 68.00
CA ILE A 19 -22.26 17.41 67.35
C ILE A 19 -22.92 16.53 66.31
N CYS A 20 -24.03 15.86 66.65
CA CYS A 20 -24.77 15.05 65.68
C CYS A 20 -25.28 15.88 64.49
N ALA A 21 -25.83 17.07 64.72
CA ALA A 21 -26.30 17.96 63.67
C ALA A 21 -25.15 18.47 62.76
N LEU A 22 -23.99 18.83 63.36
CA LEU A 22 -22.83 19.27 62.62
C LEU A 22 -22.20 18.11 61.81
N THR A 23 -22.15 16.91 62.39
CA THR A 23 -21.66 15.72 61.69
C THR A 23 -22.54 15.37 60.49
N ALA A 24 -23.87 15.43 60.65
CA ALA A 24 -24.81 15.23 59.55
C ALA A 24 -24.67 16.30 58.46
N ARG A 25 -24.47 17.57 58.82
CA ARG A 25 -24.21 18.65 57.86
C ARG A 25 -22.87 18.46 57.14
N LEU A 26 -21.83 18.01 57.84
CA LEU A 26 -20.51 17.71 57.25
C LEU A 26 -20.64 16.60 56.24
N ALA A 27 -21.32 15.51 56.56
CA ALA A 27 -21.56 14.40 55.66
C ALA A 27 -22.33 14.81 54.38
N LEU A 28 -23.31 15.71 54.51
CA LEU A 28 -24.05 16.28 53.37
C LEU A 28 -23.14 17.20 52.51
N ALA A 29 -22.26 17.98 53.14
CA ALA A 29 -21.32 18.84 52.45
C ALA A 29 -20.27 17.98 51.66
N ASP A 30 -19.77 16.94 52.30
CA ASP A 30 -18.82 16.00 51.65
C ASP A 30 -19.46 15.28 50.44
N ALA A 31 -20.72 14.84 50.58
CA ALA A 31 -21.46 14.25 49.48
C ALA A 31 -21.69 15.25 48.34
N HIS A 32 -21.94 16.52 48.65
CA HIS A 32 -22.12 17.59 47.67
C HIS A 32 -20.80 17.90 46.92
N ILE A 33 -19.69 17.99 47.67
CA ILE A 33 -18.34 18.16 47.09
C ILE A 33 -18.01 17.01 46.15
N ALA A 34 -18.20 15.77 46.57
CA ALA A 34 -17.96 14.61 45.74
C ALA A 34 -18.79 14.61 44.44
N ALA A 35 -20.04 15.04 44.52
CA ALA A 35 -20.92 15.19 43.34
C ALA A 35 -20.46 16.32 42.40
N GLN A 36 -19.96 17.43 42.93
CA GLN A 36 -19.39 18.52 42.15
C GLN A 36 -18.07 18.10 41.48
N ASP A 37 -17.19 17.43 42.20
CA ASP A 37 -15.93 16.90 41.65
C ASP A 37 -16.16 15.93 40.48
N ALA A 38 -17.16 15.04 40.64
CA ALA A 38 -17.58 14.15 39.56
C ALA A 38 -18.08 14.91 38.31
N ARG A 39 -18.85 16.02 38.54
CA ARG A 39 -19.35 16.86 37.44
C ARG A 39 -18.24 17.67 36.78
N ILE A 40 -17.30 18.20 37.53
CA ILE A 40 -16.11 18.88 37.03
C ILE A 40 -15.31 17.92 36.17
N ALA A 41 -14.99 16.70 36.65
CA ALA A 41 -14.27 15.69 35.91
C ALA A 41 -14.99 15.31 34.60
N ALA A 42 -16.32 15.21 34.61
CA ALA A 42 -17.12 14.94 33.41
C ALA A 42 -17.05 16.10 32.38
N LEU A 43 -17.13 17.36 32.85
CA LEU A 43 -17.03 18.54 31.99
C LEU A 43 -15.62 18.71 31.43
N GLU A 44 -14.59 18.50 32.23
CA GLU A 44 -13.20 18.49 31.75
C GLU A 44 -12.94 17.40 30.69
N ALA A 45 -13.50 16.20 30.90
CA ALA A 45 -13.42 15.12 29.90
C ALA A 45 -14.09 15.52 28.58
N ARG A 46 -15.26 16.19 28.65
CA ARG A 46 -15.99 16.66 27.47
C ARG A 46 -15.29 17.84 26.78
N LEU A 47 -14.72 18.77 27.54
CA LEU A 47 -13.92 19.85 27.00
C LEU A 47 -12.67 19.32 26.29
N ASN A 48 -11.96 18.38 26.91
CA ASN A 48 -10.83 17.69 26.31
C ASN A 48 -11.20 16.93 25.03
N GLU A 49 -12.39 16.38 24.92
CA GLU A 49 -12.88 15.73 23.71
C GLU A 49 -13.13 16.74 22.57
N LEU A 50 -13.75 17.88 22.89
CA LEU A 50 -14.07 18.95 21.93
C LEU A 50 -12.81 19.71 21.44
N THR A 51 -11.80 19.85 22.28
CA THR A 51 -10.55 20.56 21.97
C THR A 51 -9.48 19.66 21.35
N ARG A 52 -9.74 18.35 21.21
CA ARG A 52 -8.78 17.42 20.58
C ARG A 52 -8.47 17.82 19.14
N PRO A 53 -7.20 17.81 18.75
CA PRO A 53 -6.82 18.01 17.36
C PRO A 53 -7.46 16.95 16.47
N PRO A 54 -7.88 17.30 15.25
CA PRO A 54 -8.49 16.35 14.33
C PRO A 54 -7.50 15.25 13.93
N LYS A 55 -8.01 14.02 13.82
CA LYS A 55 -7.22 12.91 13.26
C LYS A 55 -6.99 13.14 11.77
N THR A 56 -5.73 13.23 11.38
CA THR A 56 -5.25 13.39 9.99
C THR A 56 -4.45 12.15 9.56
N PRO A 57 -4.16 11.99 8.27
CA PRO A 57 -3.26 10.92 7.82
C PRO A 57 -1.83 11.04 8.39
N GLY A 58 -1.44 12.21 8.86
CA GLY A 58 -0.11 12.43 9.45
C GLY A 58 0.01 12.02 10.92
N ASN A 59 -1.10 12.00 11.68
CA ASN A 59 -1.14 11.69 13.10
C ASN A 59 -2.02 10.50 13.46
N SER A 60 -2.57 9.77 12.48
CA SER A 60 -3.44 8.61 12.71
C SER A 60 -3.34 7.62 11.56
N SER A 61 -4.02 6.48 11.68
CA SER A 61 -4.16 5.48 10.62
C SER A 61 -5.22 5.85 9.57
N LYS A 62 -5.73 7.09 9.54
CA LYS A 62 -6.63 7.54 8.47
C LYS A 62 -5.90 7.50 7.12
N PRO A 63 -6.49 6.87 6.08
CA PRO A 63 -5.90 6.89 4.76
C PRO A 63 -5.81 8.33 4.21
N PRO A 64 -4.77 8.67 3.43
CA PRO A 64 -4.64 10.00 2.80
C PRO A 64 -5.86 10.39 1.96
N SER A 65 -6.61 9.41 1.45
CA SER A 65 -7.83 9.62 0.67
C SER A 65 -9.02 10.17 1.48
N GLN A 66 -8.99 10.05 2.80
CA GLN A 66 -10.03 10.56 3.71
C GLN A 66 -9.63 11.87 4.41
N GLY A 67 -8.41 12.36 4.16
CA GLY A 67 -7.98 13.68 4.60
C GLY A 67 -8.36 14.73 3.56
N GLN A 68 -8.92 15.86 3.97
CA GLN A 68 -8.93 17.04 3.12
C GLN A 68 -7.48 17.39 2.78
N LYS A 69 -7.22 17.83 1.55
CA LYS A 69 -5.93 18.42 1.22
C LYS A 69 -5.79 19.65 2.12
N GLN A 70 -5.01 19.53 3.18
CA GLN A 70 -4.61 20.71 3.94
C GLN A 70 -3.81 21.59 2.99
N GLU A 71 -4.15 22.86 2.92
CA GLU A 71 -3.23 23.85 2.37
C GLU A 71 -1.91 23.69 3.09
N LEU A 72 -0.85 23.48 2.32
CA LEU A 72 0.48 23.45 2.89
C LEU A 72 0.65 24.81 3.60
N PRO A 73 1.03 24.82 4.90
CA PRO A 73 1.32 26.08 5.56
C PRO A 73 2.32 26.82 4.67
N ALA A 74 2.08 28.13 4.49
CA ALA A 74 3.00 28.97 3.74
C ALA A 74 4.43 28.68 4.19
N PRO A 75 5.37 28.51 3.27
CA PRO A 75 6.75 28.20 3.64
C PRO A 75 7.21 29.23 4.66
N ALA A 76 7.65 28.78 5.84
CA ALA A 76 8.20 29.65 6.85
C ALA A 76 9.29 30.47 6.16
N THR A 77 9.14 31.81 6.16
CA THR A 77 9.97 32.77 5.45
C THR A 77 11.46 32.72 5.83
N ASP A 78 11.79 32.04 6.93
CA ASP A 78 13.17 31.89 7.47
C ASP A 78 13.90 30.62 7.03
N ARG A 79 13.35 29.79 6.20
CA ARG A 79 14.14 28.67 5.64
C ARG A 79 14.90 29.18 4.42
N PRO A 80 16.25 29.13 4.43
CA PRO A 80 17.02 29.45 3.24
C PRO A 80 16.51 28.59 2.09
N PRO A 81 16.39 29.16 0.88
CA PRO A 81 15.90 28.41 -0.28
C PRO A 81 16.75 27.15 -0.42
N ARG A 82 16.09 25.98 -0.49
CA ARG A 82 16.80 24.73 -0.76
C ARG A 82 17.60 24.95 -2.04
N LYS A 83 18.94 24.81 -1.96
CA LYS A 83 19.78 24.78 -3.15
C LYS A 83 19.15 23.77 -4.12
N SER A 84 18.77 24.24 -5.29
CA SER A 84 18.29 23.38 -6.36
C SER A 84 19.38 22.32 -6.61
N ARG A 85 19.03 21.06 -6.56
CA ARG A 85 19.96 20.02 -6.99
C ARG A 85 20.27 20.30 -8.47
N PRO A 86 21.56 20.30 -8.88
CA PRO A 86 21.87 20.38 -10.29
C PRO A 86 21.07 19.33 -11.03
N GLY A 87 20.40 19.68 -12.11
CA GLY A 87 19.65 18.76 -12.94
C GLY A 87 20.60 17.64 -13.39
N VAL A 88 20.24 16.40 -13.15
CA VAL A 88 20.97 15.25 -13.71
C VAL A 88 20.55 15.20 -15.17
N GLY A 89 21.44 15.61 -16.07
CA GLY A 89 21.26 15.45 -17.51
C GLY A 89 21.11 13.96 -17.87
N ARG A 90 20.35 13.67 -18.92
CA ARG A 90 20.26 12.33 -19.46
C ARG A 90 21.62 11.90 -20.00
N THR A 91 22.06 10.69 -19.71
CA THR A 91 23.22 10.08 -20.36
C THR A 91 22.90 9.81 -21.82
N LEU A 92 23.87 10.08 -22.70
CA LEU A 92 23.76 9.76 -24.12
C LEU A 92 23.58 8.26 -24.30
N HIS A 93 22.83 7.87 -25.36
CA HIS A 93 22.64 6.48 -25.71
C HIS A 93 23.96 5.87 -26.19
N PRO A 94 24.38 4.70 -25.66
CA PRO A 94 25.69 4.11 -26.03
C PRO A 94 25.75 3.71 -27.50
N ASN A 95 24.63 3.34 -28.10
CA ASN A 95 24.53 2.93 -29.50
C ASN A 95 23.31 3.65 -30.12
N PRO A 96 23.50 4.85 -30.70
CA PRO A 96 22.39 5.54 -31.36
C PRO A 96 22.10 4.87 -32.73
N ASP A 97 20.80 4.84 -33.11
CA ASP A 97 20.37 4.27 -34.38
C ASP A 97 20.95 5.00 -35.60
N ARG A 98 21.23 6.30 -35.42
CA ARG A 98 21.78 7.15 -36.48
C ARG A 98 22.61 8.29 -35.87
N THR A 99 23.80 8.53 -36.46
CA THR A 99 24.65 9.69 -36.14
C THR A 99 24.68 10.65 -37.34
N ILE A 100 24.57 11.93 -37.08
CA ILE A 100 24.67 12.98 -38.09
C ILE A 100 25.80 13.92 -37.68
N ASP A 101 26.88 13.90 -38.42
CA ASP A 101 28.00 14.83 -38.24
C ASP A 101 27.76 16.08 -39.04
N LYS A 102 27.91 17.25 -38.38
CA LYS A 102 27.86 18.56 -39.03
C LYS A 102 29.23 19.18 -38.91
N LEU A 103 29.91 19.22 -40.04
CA LEU A 103 31.22 19.85 -40.19
C LEU A 103 31.07 21.28 -40.70
N LEU A 104 32.00 22.15 -40.33
CA LEU A 104 32.16 23.46 -40.90
C LEU A 104 33.00 23.34 -42.19
N SER A 105 32.52 23.89 -43.29
CA SER A 105 33.30 24.01 -44.51
C SER A 105 34.34 25.13 -44.41
N THR A 106 33.95 26.24 -43.81
CA THR A 106 34.78 27.40 -43.61
C THR A 106 34.64 27.99 -42.21
N CYS A 107 35.63 28.68 -41.74
CA CYS A 107 35.60 29.41 -40.48
C CYS A 107 34.62 30.61 -40.57
N PRO A 108 33.62 30.71 -39.68
CA PRO A 108 32.63 31.80 -39.70
C PRO A 108 33.23 33.18 -39.34
N LYS A 109 34.49 33.26 -38.91
CA LYS A 109 35.18 34.51 -38.56
C LYS A 109 36.14 35.00 -39.62
N CYS A 110 36.84 34.14 -40.33
CA CYS A 110 37.89 34.48 -41.29
C CYS A 110 37.77 33.79 -42.65
N GLU A 111 36.69 33.03 -42.87
CA GLU A 111 36.37 32.31 -44.12
C GLU A 111 37.42 31.27 -44.60
N ALA A 112 38.47 31.06 -43.83
CA ALA A 112 39.47 29.99 -44.15
C ALA A 112 38.81 28.63 -44.19
N VAL A 113 39.20 27.79 -45.16
CA VAL A 113 38.70 26.41 -45.32
C VAL A 113 39.24 25.54 -44.20
N PHE A 114 38.39 24.74 -43.60
CA PHE A 114 38.83 23.72 -42.62
C PHE A 114 39.45 22.53 -43.36
N PRO A 115 40.66 22.06 -42.96
CA PRO A 115 41.25 20.87 -43.51
C PRO A 115 40.42 19.63 -43.17
N ASP A 116 40.37 18.68 -44.08
CA ASP A 116 39.71 17.39 -43.84
C ASP A 116 40.31 16.69 -42.61
N GLY A 117 39.45 16.13 -41.76
CA GLY A 117 39.84 15.43 -40.53
C GLY A 117 40.34 16.33 -39.38
N SER A 118 40.37 17.66 -39.53
CA SER A 118 40.85 18.58 -38.48
C SER A 118 39.81 18.90 -37.41
N GLN A 119 38.57 18.55 -37.63
CA GLN A 119 37.47 18.86 -36.74
C GLN A 119 37.14 17.75 -35.78
N THR A 120 36.84 18.10 -34.53
CA THR A 120 36.39 17.13 -33.48
C THR A 120 35.04 17.60 -32.94
N PRO A 121 34.20 16.67 -32.50
CA PRO A 121 32.88 17.03 -31.90
C PRO A 121 33.07 17.91 -30.69
N GLN A 122 32.51 19.15 -30.75
CA GLN A 122 32.54 20.11 -29.63
C GLN A 122 31.29 20.04 -28.77
N GLN A 123 30.18 19.59 -29.35
CA GLN A 123 28.91 19.39 -28.65
C GLN A 123 28.21 18.15 -29.20
N ILE A 124 27.77 17.28 -28.31
CA ILE A 124 27.00 16.08 -28.65
C ILE A 124 25.68 16.16 -27.92
N TYR A 125 24.60 16.00 -28.65
CA TYR A 125 23.24 15.90 -28.07
C TYR A 125 22.40 14.93 -28.89
N GLU A 126 21.33 14.42 -28.29
CA GLU A 126 20.43 13.46 -28.91
C GLU A 126 19.03 14.05 -29.09
N ARG A 127 18.40 13.66 -30.20
CA ARG A 127 16.96 13.85 -30.42
C ARG A 127 16.32 12.48 -30.56
N ILE A 128 15.32 12.19 -29.76
CA ILE A 128 14.66 10.90 -29.70
C ILE A 128 13.23 11.06 -30.19
N GLU A 129 12.88 10.28 -31.20
CA GLU A 129 11.53 10.28 -31.79
C GLU A 129 10.93 8.88 -31.68
N LEU A 130 9.61 8.79 -31.57
CA LEU A 130 8.89 7.54 -31.69
C LEU A 130 8.37 7.40 -33.14
N PRO A 131 8.76 6.35 -33.85
CA PRO A 131 8.17 6.09 -35.17
C PRO A 131 6.69 5.71 -35.00
N PRO A 132 5.83 5.93 -36.02
CA PRO A 132 4.45 5.46 -36.04
C PRO A 132 4.40 3.95 -35.83
N ILE A 133 3.67 3.50 -34.80
CA ILE A 133 3.47 2.08 -34.50
C ILE A 133 2.21 1.63 -35.25
N ARG A 134 2.31 0.58 -36.06
CA ARG A 134 1.18 -0.01 -36.80
C ARG A 134 1.04 -1.48 -36.48
N PRO A 135 -0.20 -2.05 -36.47
CA PRO A 135 -0.39 -3.48 -36.34
C PRO A 135 0.23 -4.23 -37.51
N ASP A 136 0.80 -5.39 -37.24
CA ASP A 136 1.14 -6.39 -38.24
C ASP A 136 -0.07 -7.29 -38.47
N VAL A 137 -0.55 -7.37 -39.70
CA VAL A 137 -1.78 -8.09 -40.07
C VAL A 137 -1.44 -9.29 -40.94
N THR A 138 -1.62 -10.49 -40.38
CA THR A 138 -1.46 -11.74 -41.11
C THR A 138 -2.80 -12.29 -41.54
N GLN A 139 -3.02 -12.47 -42.83
CA GLN A 139 -4.21 -13.11 -43.42
C GLN A 139 -3.97 -14.60 -43.60
N ILE A 140 -4.80 -15.44 -43.01
CA ILE A 140 -4.79 -16.90 -43.16
C ILE A 140 -5.87 -17.29 -44.13
N ARG A 141 -5.49 -17.98 -45.20
CA ARG A 141 -6.43 -18.53 -46.21
C ARG A 141 -6.36 -20.05 -46.22
N LEU A 142 -7.39 -20.69 -45.69
CA LEU A 142 -7.51 -22.14 -45.66
C LEU A 142 -8.20 -22.61 -46.92
N PHE A 143 -7.51 -23.40 -47.74
CA PHE A 143 -8.06 -23.95 -48.96
C PHE A 143 -8.70 -25.31 -48.68
N GLY A 144 -9.75 -25.62 -49.45
CA GLY A 144 -10.45 -26.90 -49.34
C GLY A 144 -11.20 -27.22 -50.64
N GLY A 145 -11.74 -28.42 -50.72
CA GLY A 145 -12.51 -28.88 -51.87
C GLY A 145 -13.18 -30.22 -51.60
N ARG A 146 -13.90 -30.75 -52.61
CA ARG A 146 -14.44 -32.12 -52.58
C ARG A 146 -13.35 -33.11 -52.98
N CYS A 147 -13.17 -34.15 -52.16
CA CYS A 147 -12.28 -35.24 -52.49
C CYS A 147 -12.82 -36.01 -53.71
N ALA A 148 -12.01 -36.20 -54.75
CA ALA A 148 -12.37 -36.92 -55.96
C ALA A 148 -12.65 -38.42 -55.70
N CYS A 149 -12.14 -38.98 -54.61
CA CYS A 149 -12.27 -40.39 -54.25
C CYS A 149 -13.54 -40.64 -53.40
N CYS A 150 -13.70 -39.97 -52.29
CA CYS A 150 -14.79 -40.21 -51.33
C CYS A 150 -15.95 -39.19 -51.40
N GLY A 151 -15.79 -38.10 -52.18
CA GLY A 151 -16.77 -37.03 -52.30
C GLY A 151 -16.89 -36.09 -51.10
N GLU A 152 -16.17 -36.35 -50.02
CA GLU A 152 -16.18 -35.57 -48.81
C GLU A 152 -15.59 -34.16 -49.01
N ARG A 153 -16.20 -33.18 -48.32
CA ARG A 153 -15.70 -31.80 -48.31
C ARG A 153 -14.66 -31.63 -47.20
N VAL A 154 -13.46 -31.33 -47.61
CA VAL A 154 -12.33 -31.14 -46.68
C VAL A 154 -11.73 -29.73 -46.78
N ILE A 155 -11.25 -29.21 -45.68
CA ILE A 155 -10.58 -27.91 -45.57
C ILE A 155 -9.22 -28.14 -44.91
N ALA A 156 -8.22 -27.42 -45.34
CA ALA A 156 -6.88 -27.45 -44.73
C ALA A 156 -6.98 -26.98 -43.27
N GLN A 157 -6.19 -27.60 -42.39
CA GLN A 157 -6.09 -27.18 -40.99
C GLN A 157 -5.28 -25.88 -40.90
N ALA A 158 -5.74 -25.01 -39.97
CA ALA A 158 -4.99 -23.79 -39.65
C ALA A 158 -3.61 -24.13 -39.06
N PRO A 159 -2.57 -23.32 -39.35
CA PRO A 159 -1.31 -23.44 -38.63
C PRO A 159 -1.51 -23.29 -37.11
N ALA A 160 -0.69 -24.00 -36.34
CA ALA A 160 -0.70 -23.86 -34.88
C ALA A 160 -0.56 -22.39 -34.47
N GLU A 161 -1.32 -21.94 -33.47
CA GLU A 161 -1.39 -20.57 -32.95
C GLU A 161 -2.09 -19.54 -33.86
N LEU A 162 -2.55 -19.96 -35.07
CA LEU A 162 -3.28 -19.11 -36.01
C LEU A 162 -4.69 -19.68 -36.31
N GLU A 163 -5.22 -20.48 -35.39
CA GLU A 163 -6.59 -21.03 -35.49
C GLU A 163 -7.63 -19.91 -35.51
N GLN A 164 -8.78 -20.19 -36.13
CA GLN A 164 -9.88 -19.26 -36.19
C GLN A 164 -10.36 -18.87 -34.77
N GLY A 165 -10.45 -17.56 -34.51
CA GLY A 165 -10.85 -17.06 -33.19
C GLY A 165 -10.90 -15.55 -33.15
N SER A 166 -10.30 -14.97 -32.13
CA SER A 166 -10.16 -13.52 -32.05
C SER A 166 -9.19 -13.00 -33.10
N PRO A 167 -9.51 -11.91 -33.82
CA PRO A 167 -8.54 -11.29 -34.73
C PRO A 167 -7.38 -10.60 -34.00
N PHE A 168 -7.47 -10.48 -32.68
CA PHE A 168 -6.46 -9.81 -31.86
C PHE A 168 -5.55 -10.83 -31.20
N GLY A 169 -4.27 -10.81 -31.57
CA GLY A 169 -3.25 -11.68 -31.02
C GLY A 169 -2.87 -11.38 -29.58
N HIS A 170 -2.02 -12.23 -29.00
CA HIS A 170 -1.62 -12.15 -27.58
C HIS A 170 -0.96 -10.81 -27.19
N SER A 171 -0.19 -10.18 -28.11
CA SER A 171 0.44 -8.88 -27.85
C SER A 171 -0.57 -7.76 -27.63
N ILE A 172 -1.63 -7.73 -28.45
CA ILE A 172 -2.75 -6.78 -28.32
C ILE A 172 -3.53 -7.08 -27.05
N ALA A 173 -3.83 -8.37 -26.80
CA ALA A 173 -4.53 -8.77 -25.57
C ALA A 173 -3.76 -8.36 -24.31
N ALA A 174 -2.45 -8.57 -24.26
CA ALA A 174 -1.61 -8.14 -23.16
C ALA A 174 -1.58 -6.62 -22.99
N MET A 175 -1.51 -5.87 -24.08
CA MET A 175 -1.56 -4.41 -24.08
C MET A 175 -2.88 -3.90 -23.51
N VAL A 176 -4.02 -4.44 -23.97
CA VAL A 176 -5.36 -4.10 -23.49
C VAL A 176 -5.48 -4.36 -21.99
N VAL A 177 -5.10 -5.54 -21.51
CA VAL A 177 -5.13 -5.93 -20.10
C VAL A 177 -4.25 -5.00 -19.27
N TYR A 178 -3.05 -4.71 -19.74
CA TYR A 178 -2.10 -3.83 -19.06
C TYR A 178 -2.62 -2.40 -18.96
N LEU A 179 -3.07 -1.80 -20.06
CA LEU A 179 -3.56 -0.43 -20.08
C LEU A 179 -4.85 -0.28 -19.25
N HIS A 180 -5.75 -1.25 -19.31
CA HIS A 180 -6.98 -1.20 -18.53
C HIS A 180 -6.71 -1.31 -17.02
N TYR A 181 -6.00 -2.34 -16.57
CA TYR A 181 -5.84 -2.59 -15.13
C TYR A 181 -4.67 -1.86 -14.48
N ALA A 182 -3.55 -1.63 -15.17
CA ALA A 182 -2.42 -0.91 -14.58
C ALA A 182 -2.60 0.60 -14.60
N HIS A 183 -3.24 1.13 -15.65
CA HIS A 183 -3.42 2.56 -15.89
C HIS A 183 -4.86 3.06 -15.71
N ALA A 184 -5.79 2.17 -15.34
CA ALA A 184 -7.20 2.48 -15.08
C ALA A 184 -7.91 3.17 -16.28
N ILE A 185 -7.55 2.79 -17.52
CA ILE A 185 -8.18 3.33 -18.72
C ILE A 185 -9.52 2.61 -18.95
N GLY A 186 -10.62 3.37 -19.02
CA GLY A 186 -11.96 2.82 -19.33
C GLY A 186 -12.03 2.28 -20.75
N MET A 187 -12.99 1.40 -21.04
CA MET A 187 -13.06 0.67 -22.31
C MET A 187 -13.21 1.59 -23.53
N GLU A 188 -14.10 2.57 -23.47
CA GLU A 188 -14.29 3.58 -24.51
C GLU A 188 -12.98 4.35 -24.81
N ARG A 189 -12.35 4.87 -23.76
CA ARG A 189 -11.09 5.60 -23.89
C ARG A 189 -9.95 4.72 -24.36
N LEU A 190 -9.97 3.43 -24.01
CA LEU A 190 -8.98 2.47 -24.46
C LEU A 190 -9.15 2.15 -25.93
N ALA A 191 -10.39 1.99 -26.43
CA ALA A 191 -10.67 1.82 -27.85
C ALA A 191 -10.17 3.03 -28.67
N LEU A 192 -10.44 4.25 -28.19
CA LEU A 192 -9.93 5.48 -28.81
C LEU A 192 -8.39 5.52 -28.82
N LEU A 193 -7.76 5.22 -27.69
CA LEU A 193 -6.30 5.18 -27.55
C LEU A 193 -5.67 4.17 -28.54
N MET A 194 -6.26 2.98 -28.67
CA MET A 194 -5.75 1.95 -29.58
C MET A 194 -5.83 2.42 -31.04
N ASN A 195 -6.89 3.13 -31.40
CA ASN A 195 -7.04 3.70 -32.73
C ASN A 195 -6.04 4.83 -33.00
N GLU A 196 -5.91 5.77 -32.09
CA GLU A 196 -5.06 6.97 -32.28
C GLU A 196 -3.55 6.67 -32.25
N LEU A 197 -3.11 5.81 -31.32
CA LEU A 197 -1.68 5.56 -31.13
C LEU A 197 -1.16 4.38 -31.99
N PHE A 198 -2.01 3.42 -32.32
CA PHE A 198 -1.61 2.18 -32.96
C PHE A 198 -2.32 1.94 -34.30
N ALA A 199 -3.19 2.86 -34.77
CA ALA A 199 -4.04 2.68 -35.93
C ALA A 199 -4.83 1.35 -35.90
N LEU A 200 -5.21 0.90 -34.68
CA LEU A 200 -5.95 -0.35 -34.44
C LEU A 200 -7.39 -0.06 -34.07
N SER A 201 -8.32 -0.35 -34.98
CA SER A 201 -9.75 -0.27 -34.69
C SER A 201 -10.18 -1.47 -33.84
N ILE A 202 -10.66 -1.19 -32.63
CA ILE A 202 -11.16 -2.20 -31.68
C ILE A 202 -12.41 -1.67 -30.98
N SER A 203 -13.47 -2.48 -30.88
CA SER A 203 -14.69 -2.10 -30.17
C SER A 203 -14.57 -2.35 -28.67
N GLU A 204 -15.38 -1.65 -27.85
CA GLU A 204 -15.49 -1.91 -26.41
C GLU A 204 -15.89 -3.36 -26.10
N GLY A 205 -16.78 -3.94 -26.90
CA GLY A 205 -17.17 -5.35 -26.77
C GLY A 205 -15.99 -6.30 -27.00
N ALA A 206 -15.12 -6.01 -27.98
CA ALA A 206 -13.91 -6.79 -28.21
C ALA A 206 -12.91 -6.65 -27.04
N ILE A 207 -12.76 -5.44 -26.49
CA ILE A 207 -11.94 -5.20 -25.26
C ILE A 207 -12.50 -6.02 -24.09
N CYS A 208 -13.83 -5.98 -23.86
CA CYS A 208 -14.47 -6.77 -22.81
C CYS A 208 -14.21 -8.28 -22.99
N ASN A 209 -14.30 -8.80 -24.21
CA ASN A 209 -14.01 -10.20 -24.52
C ASN A 209 -12.53 -10.56 -24.30
N ILE A 210 -11.61 -9.65 -24.59
CA ILE A 210 -10.17 -9.84 -24.29
C ILE A 210 -9.97 -9.94 -22.76
N LEU A 211 -10.56 -9.02 -21.99
CA LEU A 211 -10.46 -9.04 -20.51
C LEU A 211 -11.07 -10.32 -19.93
N ALA A 212 -12.21 -10.78 -20.46
CA ALA A 212 -12.84 -12.03 -20.04
C ALA A 212 -11.96 -13.27 -20.32
N ARG A 213 -11.35 -13.34 -21.51
CA ARG A 213 -10.42 -14.43 -21.87
C ARG A 213 -9.13 -14.41 -21.04
N ALA A 214 -8.62 -13.23 -20.70
CA ALA A 214 -7.43 -13.09 -19.86
C ALA A 214 -7.64 -13.56 -18.40
N ARG A 215 -8.91 -13.73 -17.97
CA ARG A 215 -9.23 -14.10 -16.58
C ARG A 215 -8.60 -15.44 -16.17
N GLN A 216 -8.82 -16.50 -16.92
CA GLN A 216 -8.34 -17.84 -16.53
C GLN A 216 -6.82 -17.92 -16.46
N PRO A 217 -6.03 -17.49 -17.46
CA PRO A 217 -4.57 -17.44 -17.36
C PRO A 217 -4.06 -16.65 -16.14
N LEU A 218 -4.71 -15.53 -15.82
CA LEU A 218 -4.35 -14.73 -14.64
C LEU A 218 -4.66 -15.46 -13.32
N LEU A 219 -5.78 -16.19 -13.24
CA LEU A 219 -6.13 -17.00 -12.08
C LEU A 219 -5.16 -18.17 -11.88
N ASP A 220 -4.76 -18.86 -12.96
CA ASP A 220 -3.79 -19.95 -12.91
C ASP A 220 -2.42 -19.46 -12.43
N ALA A 221 -1.95 -18.33 -12.96
CA ALA A 221 -0.73 -17.68 -12.48
C ALA A 221 -0.85 -17.27 -10.99
N THR A 222 -2.02 -16.78 -10.58
CA THR A 222 -2.28 -16.40 -9.18
C THR A 222 -2.24 -17.60 -8.25
N ALA A 223 -2.77 -18.75 -8.66
CA ALA A 223 -2.68 -19.98 -7.88
C ALA A 223 -1.23 -20.45 -7.65
N ALA A 224 -0.35 -20.25 -8.63
CA ALA A 224 1.08 -20.49 -8.44
C ALA A 224 1.72 -19.50 -7.46
N ILE A 225 1.38 -18.21 -7.55
CA ILE A 225 1.82 -17.16 -6.61
C ILE A 225 1.34 -17.47 -5.18
N GLU A 226 0.10 -17.90 -5.02
CA GLU A 226 -0.50 -18.28 -3.74
C GLU A 226 0.32 -19.38 -3.06
N LYS A 227 0.70 -20.43 -3.76
CA LYS A 227 1.55 -21.51 -3.22
C LYS A 227 2.88 -20.96 -2.67
N VAL A 228 3.49 -20.02 -3.36
CA VAL A 228 4.73 -19.37 -2.90
C VAL A 228 4.49 -18.54 -1.64
N VAL A 229 3.39 -17.79 -1.57
CA VAL A 229 3.02 -16.99 -0.40
C VAL A 229 2.77 -17.88 0.80
N LEU A 230 2.02 -18.99 0.63
CA LEU A 230 1.69 -19.93 1.71
C LEU A 230 2.93 -20.66 2.25
N ALA A 231 3.93 -20.91 1.41
CA ALA A 231 5.19 -21.55 1.79
C ALA A 231 6.21 -20.57 2.43
N SER A 232 5.92 -19.27 2.44
CA SER A 232 6.91 -18.26 2.88
C SER A 232 6.97 -18.13 4.40
N PRO A 233 8.17 -18.04 5.01
CA PRO A 233 8.32 -17.93 6.46
C PRO A 233 7.91 -16.54 6.99
N VAL A 234 7.94 -15.50 6.15
CA VAL A 234 7.57 -14.14 6.54
C VAL A 234 6.53 -13.60 5.58
N VAL A 235 5.38 -13.20 6.11
CA VAL A 235 4.27 -12.62 5.34
C VAL A 235 3.90 -11.27 5.93
N CYS A 236 3.92 -10.23 5.08
CA CYS A 236 3.38 -8.92 5.40
C CYS A 236 1.96 -8.83 4.84
N SER A 237 1.00 -8.35 5.63
CA SER A 237 -0.41 -8.25 5.20
C SER A 237 -1.00 -6.90 5.54
N ASP A 238 -1.88 -6.44 4.68
CA ASP A 238 -2.69 -5.23 4.84
C ASP A 238 -3.97 -5.34 4.02
N GLU A 239 -4.96 -4.50 4.27
CA GLU A 239 -6.19 -4.49 3.50
C GLU A 239 -6.71 -3.07 3.24
N THR A 240 -7.46 -2.92 2.15
CA THR A 240 -8.13 -1.67 1.80
C THR A 240 -9.55 -1.93 1.31
N SER A 241 -10.46 -0.98 1.54
CA SER A 241 -11.83 -1.10 1.03
C SER A 241 -11.87 -0.94 -0.49
N VAL A 242 -12.80 -1.62 -1.14
CA VAL A 242 -13.11 -1.52 -2.56
C VAL A 242 -14.62 -1.64 -2.76
N ARG A 243 -15.15 -1.09 -3.85
CA ARG A 243 -16.56 -1.23 -4.20
C ARG A 243 -16.75 -2.32 -5.26
N VAL A 244 -17.63 -3.28 -4.97
CA VAL A 244 -18.06 -4.31 -5.93
C VAL A 244 -19.60 -4.31 -5.98
N ARG A 245 -20.20 -4.08 -7.14
CA ARG A 245 -21.67 -3.95 -7.30
C ARG A 245 -22.30 -2.96 -6.30
N GLY A 246 -21.61 -1.84 -6.05
CA GLY A 246 -22.05 -0.83 -5.08
C GLY A 246 -21.88 -1.21 -3.60
N LYS A 247 -21.49 -2.44 -3.28
CA LYS A 247 -21.27 -2.91 -1.90
C LYS A 247 -19.82 -2.74 -1.48
N ASN A 248 -19.55 -2.61 -0.16
CA ASN A 248 -18.21 -2.57 0.39
C ASN A 248 -17.62 -3.98 0.42
N TRP A 249 -16.51 -4.14 -0.28
CA TRP A 249 -15.64 -5.30 -0.25
C TRP A 249 -14.25 -4.87 0.22
N TRP A 250 -13.34 -5.82 0.37
CA TRP A 250 -12.00 -5.59 0.88
C TRP A 250 -10.97 -6.29 0.00
N GLU A 251 -10.00 -5.51 -0.47
CA GLU A 251 -8.81 -6.04 -1.09
C GLU A 251 -7.77 -6.27 -0.02
N TRP A 252 -7.35 -7.51 0.11
CA TRP A 252 -6.28 -8.00 0.95
C TRP A 252 -5.02 -8.16 0.14
N VAL A 253 -3.87 -7.83 0.72
CA VAL A 253 -2.56 -8.10 0.11
C VAL A 253 -1.71 -8.92 1.08
N PHE A 254 -1.03 -9.92 0.54
CA PHE A 254 -0.07 -10.76 1.24
C PHE A 254 1.26 -10.67 0.50
N VAL A 255 2.28 -10.12 1.15
CA VAL A 255 3.56 -9.77 0.54
C VAL A 255 4.66 -10.58 1.19
N THR A 256 5.45 -11.24 0.37
CA THR A 256 6.69 -11.92 0.75
C THR A 256 7.89 -11.24 0.07
N THR A 257 9.08 -11.78 0.19
CA THR A 257 10.27 -11.26 -0.50
C THR A 257 10.21 -11.42 -2.02
N VAL A 258 9.49 -12.44 -2.52
CA VAL A 258 9.49 -12.82 -3.95
C VAL A 258 8.10 -12.91 -4.58
N ALA A 259 7.04 -12.88 -3.78
CA ALA A 259 5.66 -13.04 -4.26
C ALA A 259 4.72 -12.07 -3.56
N VAL A 260 3.71 -11.61 -4.29
CA VAL A 260 2.67 -10.72 -3.79
C VAL A 260 1.31 -11.22 -4.27
N LEU A 261 0.46 -11.59 -3.34
CA LEU A 261 -0.88 -12.07 -3.60
C LEU A 261 -1.90 -11.00 -3.24
N HIS A 262 -2.80 -10.70 -4.15
CA HIS A 262 -3.98 -9.85 -3.91
C HIS A 262 -5.25 -10.71 -3.99
N VAL A 263 -6.16 -10.53 -3.05
CA VAL A 263 -7.50 -11.14 -3.09
C VAL A 263 -8.56 -10.12 -2.70
N ILE A 264 -9.71 -10.13 -3.39
CA ILE A 264 -10.83 -9.24 -3.08
C ILE A 264 -11.97 -10.09 -2.53
N LYS A 265 -12.41 -9.78 -1.31
CA LYS A 265 -13.45 -10.54 -0.59
C LYS A 265 -14.47 -9.58 0.05
N PRO A 266 -15.72 -10.04 0.28
CA PRO A 266 -16.77 -9.20 0.86
C PRO A 266 -16.56 -8.86 2.35
N SER A 267 -15.57 -9.46 3.00
CA SER A 267 -15.33 -9.34 4.44
C SER A 267 -13.96 -8.74 4.77
N ARG A 268 -13.89 -7.94 5.84
CA ARG A 268 -12.67 -7.49 6.52
C ARG A 268 -12.29 -8.40 7.69
N GLY A 269 -13.04 -9.46 7.90
CA GLY A 269 -12.89 -10.34 9.07
C GLY A 269 -11.72 -11.31 8.96
N LYS A 270 -11.31 -11.84 10.12
CA LYS A 270 -10.26 -12.85 10.27
C LYS A 270 -10.49 -14.10 9.39
N ALA A 271 -11.76 -14.44 9.13
CA ALA A 271 -12.14 -15.59 8.32
C ALA A 271 -11.53 -15.57 6.90
N VAL A 272 -11.26 -14.40 6.32
CA VAL A 272 -10.62 -14.29 4.99
C VAL A 272 -9.22 -14.87 5.01
N VAL A 273 -8.42 -14.49 6.01
CA VAL A 273 -7.04 -15.00 6.16
C VAL A 273 -7.05 -16.46 6.54
N THR A 274 -7.97 -16.87 7.43
CA THR A 274 -8.13 -18.28 7.84
C THR A 274 -8.53 -19.16 6.66
N ALA A 275 -9.41 -18.70 5.77
CA ALA A 275 -9.81 -19.44 4.57
C ALA A 275 -8.64 -19.62 3.59
N LEU A 276 -7.75 -18.63 3.48
CA LEU A 276 -6.61 -18.69 2.58
C LEU A 276 -5.46 -19.53 3.13
N PHE A 277 -5.09 -19.35 4.40
CA PHE A 277 -3.94 -20.01 5.01
C PHE A 277 -4.28 -21.36 5.65
N GLY A 278 -5.54 -21.60 6.00
CA GLY A 278 -5.96 -22.85 6.69
C GLY A 278 -5.20 -23.04 8.00
N ALA A 279 -4.50 -24.17 8.11
CA ALA A 279 -3.63 -24.51 9.23
C ALA A 279 -2.19 -23.95 9.09
N ILE A 280 -1.83 -23.39 7.93
CA ILE A 280 -0.49 -22.87 7.67
C ILE A 280 -0.26 -21.61 8.52
N ARG A 281 0.87 -21.58 9.23
CA ARG A 281 1.29 -20.43 10.03
C ARG A 281 2.71 -20.05 9.66
N PRO A 282 2.92 -18.92 8.95
CA PRO A 282 4.26 -18.42 8.72
C PRO A 282 4.98 -18.15 10.04
N GLU A 283 6.29 -18.21 10.04
CA GLU A 283 7.11 -17.93 11.22
C GLU A 283 6.82 -16.53 11.76
N VAL A 284 6.74 -15.52 10.87
CA VAL A 284 6.43 -14.15 11.26
C VAL A 284 5.33 -13.56 10.38
N TRP A 285 4.29 -13.06 11.03
CA TRP A 285 3.27 -12.22 10.42
C TRP A 285 3.57 -10.75 10.67
N VAL A 286 3.57 -9.90 9.64
CA VAL A 286 3.81 -8.45 9.76
C VAL A 286 2.55 -7.70 9.33
N SER A 287 1.98 -6.90 10.22
CA SER A 287 0.77 -6.13 9.91
C SER A 287 0.62 -4.90 10.80
N ASP A 288 -0.45 -4.14 10.58
CA ASP A 288 -0.94 -3.20 11.57
C ASP A 288 -1.56 -3.92 12.78
N MET A 289 -2.19 -3.16 13.70
CA MET A 289 -2.80 -3.69 14.91
C MET A 289 -4.30 -4.02 14.77
N LEU A 290 -4.81 -4.15 13.54
CA LEU A 290 -6.20 -4.53 13.34
C LEU A 290 -6.47 -5.94 13.91
N GLY A 291 -7.62 -6.13 14.54
CA GLY A 291 -7.97 -7.40 15.18
C GLY A 291 -7.98 -8.59 14.23
N SER A 292 -8.41 -8.39 12.97
CA SER A 292 -8.42 -9.43 11.94
C SER A 292 -7.03 -9.88 11.48
N GLN A 293 -5.97 -9.12 11.78
CA GLN A 293 -4.59 -9.42 11.43
C GLN A 293 -3.85 -10.25 12.49
N ARG A 294 -4.49 -10.53 13.63
CA ARG A 294 -3.84 -11.21 14.76
C ARG A 294 -3.93 -12.73 14.69
N GLY A 295 -2.83 -13.40 15.09
CA GLY A 295 -2.79 -14.85 15.33
C GLY A 295 -2.70 -15.67 14.05
N HIS A 296 -2.19 -15.11 12.95
CA HIS A 296 -1.97 -15.84 11.71
C HIS A 296 -0.53 -16.36 11.56
N GLY A 297 0.44 -15.84 12.30
CA GLY A 297 1.81 -16.33 12.36
C GLY A 297 2.15 -16.94 13.72
N VAL A 298 3.28 -17.66 13.78
CA VAL A 298 3.89 -18.11 15.05
C VAL A 298 4.31 -16.90 15.87
N ARG A 299 4.93 -15.91 15.23
CA ARG A 299 5.30 -14.62 15.81
C ARG A 299 4.61 -13.50 15.04
N TRP A 300 4.42 -12.35 15.68
CA TRP A 300 3.82 -11.18 15.05
C TRP A 300 4.75 -9.98 15.16
N GLN A 301 5.01 -9.28 14.09
CA GLN A 301 5.67 -7.97 14.06
C GLN A 301 4.63 -6.89 13.81
N VAL A 302 4.44 -6.01 14.76
CA VAL A 302 3.56 -4.85 14.60
C VAL A 302 4.26 -3.76 13.78
N CYS A 303 3.55 -3.14 12.86
CA CYS A 303 4.04 -2.03 12.04
C CYS A 303 4.39 -0.80 12.90
N LEU A 304 5.68 -0.48 13.05
CA LEU A 304 6.12 0.66 13.84
C LEU A 304 5.70 2.02 13.25
N ALA A 305 5.42 2.10 11.94
CA ALA A 305 4.96 3.34 11.32
C ALA A 305 3.56 3.75 11.78
N HIS A 306 2.67 2.79 12.03
CA HIS A 306 1.35 3.06 12.60
C HIS A 306 1.47 3.55 14.05
N LEU A 307 2.34 2.93 14.84
CA LEU A 307 2.58 3.34 16.22
C LEU A 307 3.20 4.74 16.32
N LEU A 308 4.06 5.13 15.36
CA LEU A 308 4.57 6.49 15.29
C LEU A 308 3.47 7.53 15.07
N ARG A 309 2.48 7.22 14.22
CA ARG A 309 1.32 8.09 13.98
C ARG A 309 0.45 8.21 15.25
N ASP A 310 0.19 7.08 15.90
CA ASP A 310 -0.58 7.05 17.15
C ASP A 310 0.13 7.82 18.29
N ALA A 311 1.44 7.65 18.43
CA ALA A 311 2.23 8.39 19.42
C ALA A 311 2.24 9.90 19.11
N ARG A 312 2.34 10.28 17.84
CA ARG A 312 2.23 11.67 17.41
C ARG A 312 0.88 12.28 17.79
N TYR A 313 -0.22 11.56 17.53
CA TYR A 313 -1.56 12.02 17.92
C TYR A 313 -1.69 12.19 19.44
N ALA A 314 -1.17 11.24 20.22
CA ALA A 314 -1.20 11.34 21.68
C ALA A 314 -0.39 12.55 22.20
N ILE A 315 0.76 12.87 21.57
CA ILE A 315 1.55 14.07 21.87
C ILE A 315 0.75 15.34 21.53
N GLU A 316 0.14 15.41 20.37
CA GLU A 316 -0.71 16.52 19.94
C GLU A 316 -1.92 16.72 20.88
N CYS A 317 -2.37 15.65 21.56
CA CYS A 317 -3.39 15.67 22.60
C CYS A 317 -2.82 15.93 24.03
N GLY A 318 -1.56 16.30 24.16
CA GLY A 318 -0.92 16.71 25.43
C GLY A 318 -0.13 15.63 26.16
N ASP A 319 -0.07 14.37 25.69
CA ASP A 319 0.74 13.33 26.35
C ASP A 319 2.22 13.45 25.97
N THR A 320 2.94 14.30 26.70
CA THR A 320 4.39 14.43 26.55
C THR A 320 5.18 13.46 27.42
N ALA A 321 4.58 12.94 28.50
CA ALA A 321 5.27 12.11 29.49
C ALA A 321 5.61 10.70 28.96
N PHE A 322 4.62 10.00 28.38
CA PHE A 322 4.78 8.66 27.83
C PHE A 322 5.02 8.69 26.32
N SER A 323 4.14 9.39 25.56
CA SER A 323 4.12 9.28 24.11
C SER A 323 5.31 9.92 23.41
N ALA A 324 5.93 10.98 23.97
CA ALA A 324 7.11 11.59 23.36
C ALA A 324 8.35 10.69 23.47
N PRO A 325 8.76 10.18 24.65
CA PRO A 325 9.85 9.21 24.76
C PRO A 325 9.58 7.93 23.95
N PHE A 326 8.34 7.43 23.92
CA PHE A 326 7.97 6.27 23.14
C PHE A 326 8.16 6.51 21.63
N ARG A 327 7.74 7.67 21.12
CA ARG A 327 7.98 8.05 19.73
C ARG A 327 9.48 8.08 19.38
N TRP A 328 10.32 8.62 20.24
CA TRP A 328 11.77 8.62 20.05
C TRP A 328 12.36 7.21 20.02
N LEU A 329 11.90 6.33 20.90
CA LEU A 329 12.28 4.92 20.90
C LEU A 329 11.94 4.24 19.56
N LEU A 330 10.74 4.46 19.05
CA LEU A 330 10.30 3.90 17.75
C LEU A 330 11.14 4.43 16.58
N LEU A 331 11.47 5.73 16.57
CA LEU A 331 12.33 6.32 15.55
C LEU A 331 13.74 5.70 15.59
N ARG A 332 14.31 5.49 16.78
CA ARG A 332 15.58 4.79 16.96
C ARG A 332 15.50 3.34 16.46
N ALA A 333 14.46 2.61 16.83
CA ALA A 333 14.24 1.24 16.38
C ALA A 333 14.14 1.13 14.84
N ILE A 334 13.41 2.04 14.19
CA ILE A 334 13.31 2.11 12.73
C ILE A 334 14.66 2.47 12.09
N ALA A 335 15.43 3.39 12.68
CA ALA A 335 16.75 3.76 12.16
C ALA A 335 17.73 2.57 12.23
N ILE A 336 17.69 1.76 13.29
CA ILE A 336 18.46 0.50 13.39
C ILE A 336 17.94 -0.49 12.33
N GLY A 337 16.62 -0.67 12.23
CA GLY A 337 16.00 -1.57 11.27
C GLY A 337 16.36 -1.28 9.80
N ARG A 338 16.57 -0.01 9.44
CA ARG A 338 17.01 0.39 8.08
C ARG A 338 18.47 -0.01 7.78
N ARG A 339 19.30 -0.16 8.80
CA ARG A 339 20.72 -0.51 8.67
C ARG A 339 21.00 -1.96 9.03
N ARG A 340 19.99 -2.75 9.40
CA ARG A 340 20.17 -4.10 9.95
C ARG A 340 21.00 -5.04 9.06
N GLU A 341 20.92 -4.87 7.73
CA GLU A 341 21.68 -5.69 6.78
C GLU A 341 23.21 -5.50 6.93
N THR A 342 23.65 -4.31 7.31
CA THR A 342 25.08 -3.97 7.48
C THR A 342 25.59 -4.20 8.90
N LEU A 343 24.71 -4.51 9.85
CA LEU A 343 25.07 -4.69 11.27
C LEU A 343 25.40 -6.16 11.57
N LYS A 344 26.37 -6.39 12.45
CA LYS A 344 26.68 -7.73 13.01
C LYS A 344 25.55 -8.21 13.93
N ASP A 345 25.35 -9.52 14.03
CA ASP A 345 24.30 -10.10 14.89
C ASP A 345 24.49 -9.77 16.37
N THR A 346 25.75 -9.69 16.82
CA THR A 346 26.09 -9.24 18.18
C THR A 346 25.63 -7.81 18.43
N SER A 347 25.83 -6.91 17.45
CA SER A 347 25.34 -5.53 17.54
C SER A 347 23.80 -5.46 17.55
N LEU A 348 23.13 -6.28 16.76
CA LEU A 348 21.65 -6.35 16.75
C LEU A 348 21.12 -6.84 18.10
N LYS A 349 21.74 -7.86 18.71
CA LYS A 349 21.38 -8.34 20.05
C LYS A 349 21.56 -7.24 21.10
N GLN A 350 22.68 -6.51 21.05
CA GLN A 350 22.94 -5.41 21.98
C GLN A 350 21.93 -4.26 21.80
N TYR A 351 21.59 -3.90 20.56
CA TYR A 351 20.57 -2.90 20.30
C TYR A 351 19.16 -3.36 20.75
N LEU A 352 18.82 -4.62 20.58
CA LEU A 352 17.56 -5.18 21.08
C LEU A 352 17.47 -5.04 22.60
N TYR A 353 18.53 -5.44 23.32
CA TYR A 353 18.61 -5.30 24.76
C TYR A 353 18.47 -3.83 25.22
N ASP A 354 19.14 -2.89 24.55
CA ASP A 354 19.03 -1.45 24.85
C ASP A 354 17.59 -0.93 24.58
N LEU A 355 16.97 -1.34 23.47
CA LEU A 355 15.58 -0.97 23.14
C LEU A 355 14.59 -1.50 24.17
N ASP A 356 14.73 -2.74 24.61
CA ASP A 356 13.87 -3.36 25.62
C ASP A 356 14.01 -2.67 26.98
N ARG A 357 15.23 -2.40 27.43
CA ARG A 357 15.47 -1.65 28.67
C ARG A 357 14.90 -0.22 28.65
N ARG A 358 15.00 0.45 27.50
CA ARG A 358 14.40 1.79 27.33
C ARG A 358 12.90 1.71 27.32
N LEU A 359 12.34 0.70 26.64
CA LEU A 359 10.90 0.46 26.64
C LEU A 359 10.37 0.24 28.05
N ASP A 360 11.06 -0.55 28.90
CA ASP A 360 10.67 -0.78 30.29
C ASP A 360 10.55 0.51 31.07
N ARG A 361 11.56 1.39 30.98
CA ARG A 361 11.54 2.69 31.65
C ARG A 361 10.38 3.56 31.16
N ILE A 362 10.13 3.58 29.84
CA ILE A 362 9.03 4.34 29.24
C ILE A 362 7.67 3.78 29.68
N MET A 363 7.54 2.45 29.72
CA MET A 363 6.31 1.77 30.16
C MET A 363 6.00 1.93 31.65
N ALA A 364 6.97 2.31 32.48
CA ALA A 364 6.75 2.68 33.88
C ALA A 364 6.18 4.10 34.05
N THR A 365 6.21 4.93 33.01
CA THR A 365 5.70 6.31 33.04
C THR A 365 4.16 6.31 32.92
N VAL A 366 3.50 7.11 33.74
CA VAL A 366 2.04 7.30 33.68
C VAL A 366 1.68 8.25 32.52
N PRO A 367 0.88 7.81 31.54
CA PRO A 367 0.48 8.66 30.42
C PRO A 367 -0.49 9.78 30.84
N ILE A 368 -0.36 10.93 30.19
CA ILE A 368 -1.28 12.05 30.33
C ILE A 368 -2.38 11.95 29.27
N GLY A 369 -3.64 12.13 29.68
CA GLY A 369 -4.79 12.13 28.77
C GLY A 369 -5.17 10.74 28.23
N GLU A 370 -6.34 10.67 27.63
CA GLU A 370 -6.94 9.41 27.17
C GLU A 370 -6.18 8.77 25.99
N PRO A 371 -5.74 9.51 24.94
CA PRO A 371 -5.01 8.91 23.83
C PRO A 371 -3.70 8.25 24.26
N GLY A 372 -2.96 8.89 25.18
CA GLY A 372 -1.76 8.32 25.77
C GLY A 372 -2.04 7.05 26.57
N ARG A 373 -3.08 7.06 27.43
CA ARG A 373 -3.48 5.87 28.20
C ARG A 373 -3.91 4.70 27.28
N LYS A 374 -4.66 4.98 26.20
CA LYS A 374 -5.05 3.95 25.22
C LYS A 374 -3.83 3.36 24.52
N LEU A 375 -2.88 4.20 24.10
CA LEU A 375 -1.65 3.75 23.46
C LEU A 375 -0.80 2.91 24.43
N HIS A 376 -0.61 3.38 25.66
CA HIS A 376 0.14 2.68 26.70
C HIS A 376 -0.46 1.29 27.02
N LYS A 377 -1.76 1.19 27.26
CA LYS A 377 -2.46 -0.08 27.49
C LYS A 377 -2.26 -1.05 26.33
N ARG A 378 -2.37 -0.56 25.08
CA ARG A 378 -2.19 -1.35 23.88
C ARG A 378 -0.74 -1.83 23.75
N MET A 379 0.25 -1.00 24.08
CA MET A 379 1.66 -1.36 24.02
C MET A 379 2.03 -2.38 25.10
N ARG A 380 1.49 -2.24 26.31
CA ARG A 380 1.67 -3.22 27.39
C ARG A 380 1.23 -4.62 26.95
N ALA A 381 0.08 -4.72 26.28
CA ALA A 381 -0.47 -6.00 25.79
C ALA A 381 0.30 -6.59 24.59
N ASN A 382 1.06 -5.76 23.83
CA ASN A 382 1.70 -6.19 22.58
C ASN A 382 3.21 -5.98 22.58
N ARG A 383 3.83 -5.83 23.75
CA ARG A 383 5.25 -5.56 23.92
C ARG A 383 6.16 -6.53 23.15
N ALA A 384 5.88 -7.83 23.23
CA ALA A 384 6.66 -8.88 22.59
C ALA A 384 6.67 -8.79 21.03
N HIS A 385 5.79 -7.97 20.45
CA HIS A 385 5.58 -7.85 19.01
C HIS A 385 6.20 -6.59 18.40
N LEU A 386 6.93 -5.78 19.18
CA LEU A 386 7.47 -4.51 18.70
C LEU A 386 8.79 -4.66 17.95
N PHE A 387 9.66 -5.56 18.39
CA PHE A 387 11.05 -5.64 17.92
C PHE A 387 11.44 -7.01 17.34
N VAL A 388 10.46 -7.78 16.82
CA VAL A 388 10.69 -9.09 16.19
C VAL A 388 11.69 -8.99 15.03
N PHE A 389 11.64 -7.90 14.26
CA PHE A 389 12.56 -7.61 13.15
C PHE A 389 14.04 -7.53 13.55
N MET A 390 14.36 -7.36 14.85
CA MET A 390 15.74 -7.33 15.35
C MET A 390 16.38 -8.72 15.40
N SER A 391 15.55 -9.77 15.50
CA SER A 391 16.00 -11.18 15.58
C SER A 391 15.87 -11.93 14.24
N ASN A 392 15.24 -11.33 13.23
CA ASN A 392 15.10 -11.94 11.89
C ASN A 392 15.20 -10.84 10.82
N ARG A 393 16.27 -10.89 10.00
CA ARG A 393 16.58 -9.88 8.98
C ARG A 393 15.54 -9.80 7.86
N ALA A 394 14.84 -10.89 7.58
CA ALA A 394 13.77 -10.92 6.58
C ALA A 394 12.50 -10.14 7.03
N VAL A 395 12.37 -9.84 8.33
CA VAL A 395 11.21 -9.15 8.89
C VAL A 395 11.38 -7.63 8.79
N PRO A 396 10.51 -6.91 8.07
CA PRO A 396 10.57 -5.45 8.05
C PRO A 396 10.04 -4.84 9.36
N CYS A 397 10.63 -3.73 9.80
CA CYS A 397 10.16 -3.00 10.99
C CYS A 397 8.86 -2.19 10.75
N THR A 398 8.46 -2.03 9.50
CA THR A 398 7.21 -1.35 9.10
C THR A 398 6.51 -2.13 7.99
N ASN A 399 5.19 -2.03 7.93
CA ASN A 399 4.39 -2.67 6.88
C ASN A 399 4.21 -1.81 5.62
N ASN A 400 5.11 -0.86 5.37
CA ASN A 400 5.03 0.04 4.21
C ASN A 400 5.10 -0.69 2.87
N VAL A 401 5.61 -1.93 2.86
CA VAL A 401 5.64 -2.75 1.65
C VAL A 401 4.22 -3.11 1.22
N SER A 402 3.37 -3.56 2.12
CA SER A 402 1.96 -3.86 1.83
C SER A 402 1.18 -2.60 1.40
N GLU A 403 1.36 -1.48 2.12
CA GLU A 403 0.75 -0.19 1.74
C GLU A 403 1.13 0.23 0.30
N ARG A 404 2.38 0.04 -0.11
CA ARG A 404 2.84 0.35 -1.48
C ARG A 404 2.17 -0.52 -2.54
N HIS A 405 1.91 -1.79 -2.25
CA HIS A 405 1.23 -2.70 -3.18
C HIS A 405 -0.28 -2.42 -3.28
N LEU A 406 -0.91 -1.91 -2.22
CA LEU A 406 -2.32 -1.48 -2.25
C LEU A 406 -2.54 -0.11 -2.91
N ARG A 407 -1.52 0.76 -2.94
CA ARG A 407 -1.67 2.12 -3.49
C ARG A 407 -2.21 2.17 -4.93
N PRO A 408 -1.76 1.32 -5.90
CA PRO A 408 -2.33 1.31 -7.24
C PRO A 408 -3.83 0.99 -7.25
N SER A 409 -4.28 0.08 -6.40
CA SER A 409 -5.70 -0.27 -6.29
C SER A 409 -6.53 0.89 -5.70
N VAL A 410 -5.95 1.65 -4.78
CA VAL A 410 -6.58 2.89 -4.28
C VAL A 410 -6.73 3.92 -5.40
N ILE A 411 -5.76 4.04 -6.31
CA ILE A 411 -5.84 4.92 -7.48
C ILE A 411 -6.88 4.38 -8.45
N PHE A 412 -6.83 3.09 -8.80
CA PHE A 412 -7.77 2.44 -9.70
C PHE A 412 -9.23 2.69 -9.29
N ARG A 413 -9.58 2.42 -8.02
CA ARG A 413 -10.95 2.64 -7.53
C ARG A 413 -11.40 4.10 -7.54
N LYS A 414 -10.48 5.07 -7.46
CA LYS A 414 -10.79 6.49 -7.56
C LYS A 414 -11.12 6.92 -8.99
N VAL A 415 -10.52 6.26 -9.97
CA VAL A 415 -10.77 6.53 -11.40
C VAL A 415 -12.00 5.78 -11.88
N THR A 416 -12.17 4.51 -11.49
CA THR A 416 -13.22 3.61 -11.99
C THR A 416 -14.45 3.50 -11.09
N ASN A 417 -14.44 4.09 -9.90
CA ASN A 417 -15.45 3.91 -8.83
C ASN A 417 -15.60 2.45 -8.35
N GLY A 418 -14.67 1.56 -8.67
CA GLY A 418 -14.68 0.14 -8.30
C GLY A 418 -15.12 -0.79 -9.40
N PHE A 419 -15.73 -1.92 -9.03
CA PHE A 419 -16.08 -3.01 -9.95
C PHE A 419 -17.59 -3.17 -10.08
N ARG A 420 -18.08 -3.34 -11.32
CA ARG A 420 -19.49 -3.57 -11.59
C ARG A 420 -19.92 -5.03 -11.38
N CYS A 421 -18.97 -5.98 -11.38
CA CYS A 421 -19.19 -7.41 -11.20
C CYS A 421 -18.08 -8.06 -10.39
N GLU A 422 -18.37 -9.23 -9.83
CA GLU A 422 -17.44 -9.98 -8.98
C GLU A 422 -16.27 -10.56 -9.78
N TRP A 423 -16.54 -11.10 -10.97
CA TRP A 423 -15.49 -11.64 -11.84
C TRP A 423 -14.48 -10.55 -12.26
N GLY A 424 -14.93 -9.31 -12.46
CA GLY A 424 -14.04 -8.18 -12.76
C GLY A 424 -13.13 -7.83 -11.58
N ALA A 425 -13.66 -7.90 -10.35
CA ALA A 425 -12.86 -7.71 -9.14
C ALA A 425 -11.82 -8.84 -8.95
N GLU A 426 -12.22 -10.08 -9.19
CA GLU A 426 -11.36 -11.26 -9.13
C GLU A 426 -10.25 -11.20 -10.19
N THR A 427 -10.59 -10.88 -11.44
CA THR A 427 -9.60 -10.71 -12.52
C THR A 427 -8.61 -9.59 -12.22
N TYR A 428 -9.09 -8.48 -11.67
CA TYR A 428 -8.23 -7.39 -11.22
C TYR A 428 -7.26 -7.84 -10.11
N ALA A 429 -7.74 -8.54 -9.09
CA ALA A 429 -6.90 -9.05 -8.01
C ALA A 429 -5.83 -10.01 -8.55
N ALA A 430 -6.20 -10.90 -9.48
CA ALA A 430 -5.26 -11.79 -10.15
C ALA A 430 -4.22 -11.02 -10.97
N PHE A 431 -4.63 -10.03 -11.77
CA PHE A 431 -3.73 -9.14 -12.47
C PHE A 431 -2.77 -8.41 -11.51
N ARG A 432 -3.30 -7.89 -10.38
CA ARG A 432 -2.47 -7.22 -9.37
C ARG A 432 -1.43 -8.16 -8.75
N SER A 433 -1.78 -9.42 -8.54
CA SER A 433 -0.87 -10.44 -8.04
C SER A 433 0.31 -10.67 -8.99
N VAL A 434 0.04 -10.85 -10.28
CA VAL A 434 1.06 -11.01 -11.33
C VAL A 434 1.97 -9.79 -11.41
N VAL A 435 1.39 -8.60 -11.55
CA VAL A 435 2.13 -7.33 -11.71
C VAL A 435 2.94 -6.99 -10.47
N SER A 436 2.39 -7.20 -9.28
CA SER A 436 3.08 -6.91 -8.03
C SER A 436 4.24 -7.89 -7.79
N THR A 437 4.06 -9.16 -8.14
CA THR A 437 5.12 -10.18 -8.09
C THR A 437 6.22 -9.88 -9.09
N ALA A 438 5.90 -9.50 -10.33
CA ALA A 438 6.89 -9.07 -11.31
C ALA A 438 7.73 -7.89 -10.80
N LYS A 439 7.08 -6.85 -10.23
CA LYS A 439 7.76 -5.70 -9.63
C LYS A 439 8.66 -6.08 -8.45
N ALA A 440 8.21 -6.99 -7.58
CA ALA A 440 9.00 -7.47 -6.45
C ALA A 440 10.30 -8.15 -6.93
N ASN A 441 10.25 -8.84 -8.07
CA ASN A 441 11.39 -9.52 -8.71
C ASN A 441 12.11 -8.64 -9.73
N ARG A 442 11.82 -7.33 -9.82
CA ARG A 442 12.43 -6.39 -10.78
C ARG A 442 12.25 -6.78 -12.26
N ALA A 443 11.23 -7.58 -12.56
CA ALA A 443 10.89 -7.98 -13.90
C ALA A 443 10.00 -6.93 -14.61
N SER A 444 10.03 -6.95 -15.94
CA SER A 444 9.13 -6.13 -16.75
C SER A 444 7.69 -6.55 -16.53
N VAL A 445 6.84 -5.58 -16.16
CA VAL A 445 5.43 -5.82 -15.88
C VAL A 445 4.66 -6.24 -17.14
N LEU A 446 4.94 -5.57 -18.26
CA LEU A 446 4.26 -5.87 -19.52
C LEU A 446 4.65 -7.27 -20.02
N ASP A 447 5.92 -7.64 -19.88
CA ASP A 447 6.39 -8.97 -20.31
C ASP A 447 5.84 -10.08 -19.40
N ALA A 448 5.70 -9.83 -18.10
CA ALA A 448 5.01 -10.75 -17.20
C ALA A 448 3.54 -10.96 -17.61
N VAL A 449 2.84 -9.89 -17.98
CA VAL A 449 1.44 -9.98 -18.48
C VAL A 449 1.42 -10.71 -19.82
N ARG A 450 2.33 -10.42 -20.75
CA ARG A 450 2.43 -11.14 -22.03
C ARG A 450 2.66 -12.63 -21.80
N PHE A 451 3.62 -12.98 -20.96
CA PHE A 451 3.92 -14.38 -20.62
C PHE A 451 2.68 -15.13 -20.11
N VAL A 452 1.97 -14.54 -19.16
CA VAL A 452 0.77 -15.16 -18.59
C VAL A 452 -0.34 -15.33 -19.62
N ILE A 453 -0.57 -14.34 -20.49
CA ILE A 453 -1.65 -14.38 -21.49
C ILE A 453 -1.30 -15.34 -22.66
N SER A 454 -0.02 -15.46 -23.01
CA SER A 454 0.43 -16.34 -24.08
C SER A 454 0.65 -17.79 -23.63
N ALA A 455 0.68 -18.08 -22.32
CA ALA A 455 0.83 -19.44 -21.81
C ALA A 455 -0.33 -20.33 -22.32
N LYS A 456 -0.02 -21.39 -23.05
CA LYS A 456 -1.01 -22.40 -23.47
C LYS A 456 -1.63 -23.00 -22.22
N ARG A 457 -2.95 -23.19 -22.22
CA ARG A 457 -3.65 -23.93 -21.17
C ARG A 457 -3.05 -25.32 -21.06
N SER A 458 -2.35 -25.58 -19.95
CA SER A 458 -1.90 -26.93 -19.64
C SER A 458 -3.14 -27.76 -19.33
N GLY A 459 -3.71 -28.42 -20.32
CA GLY A 459 -4.82 -29.33 -20.08
C GLY A 459 -5.98 -29.36 -21.10
N GLU A 460 -6.01 -28.54 -22.12
CA GLU A 460 -6.95 -28.81 -23.23
C GLU A 460 -6.31 -29.85 -24.17
N ALA A 461 -6.64 -31.13 -23.93
CA ALA A 461 -6.57 -32.14 -24.98
C ALA A 461 -7.38 -31.62 -26.17
N PRO A 462 -6.94 -31.82 -27.44
CA PRO A 462 -7.76 -31.49 -28.60
C PRO A 462 -9.10 -32.20 -28.44
N ALA A 463 -10.20 -31.42 -28.47
CA ALA A 463 -11.55 -31.98 -28.49
C ALA A 463 -11.58 -32.96 -29.66
N GLY A 464 -11.70 -34.23 -29.29
CA GLY A 464 -11.69 -35.33 -30.25
C GLY A 464 -12.76 -35.11 -31.33
N ALA A 465 -12.34 -35.37 -32.54
CA ALA A 465 -13.23 -35.65 -33.64
C ALA A 465 -14.21 -36.74 -33.21
N GLY A 466 -15.49 -36.39 -33.14
CA GLY A 466 -16.63 -37.26 -33.09
C GLY A 466 -17.68 -36.73 -34.03
#